data_cbc2b8ef529797ed519aee4d045ee81c
#
_entry.id   cbc2b8ef529797ed519aee4d045ee81c
#
_cell.length_a   1.000
_cell.length_b   1.000
_cell.length_c   1.000
_cell.angle_alpha   90.00
_cell.angle_beta   90.00
_cell.angle_gamma   90.00
#
_symmetry.space_group_name_H-M   'P 1'
#
loop_
_entity.id
_entity.type
_entity.pdbx_description
1 polymer ?
#
loop_
_entity_poly.entity_id
_entity_poly.type
_entity_poly.pdbx_seq_one_letter_code
_entity_poly.pdbx_strand_id
1 'polypeptide(L)'
;MKLLSYILTFSAFFIGRSQVGVNTSQFSDGVAFEVTGNGAEGVILTRSNIEDLDTEFPLPVGIEDGTLTFNTNTTTGLGYVWWDEPAHTWKFVDPFIGKKELYGNPVADNMAGDLNQDVSAGFKIPIFGNPEFENSNNLYEMVGASAVERRKNLRVNAKGRYRIAVTLGLEAQEDDDSIDDNLVEIKIQVTSNLGVISYPGADQHSSEMEDNRTGEDDDGAVSFVEILELEEGDVLSLVSYRANNSGNNIVWLNSDRPSSFYIIKIN
;
A
#
# COMPACT_ATOMS: atom_id res chain seq x y z
N MET A 1 -11.57 -70.65 7.01
CA MET A 1 -10.66 -69.78 7.77
C MET A 1 -9.63 -69.01 6.93
N LYS A 2 -8.99 -69.58 5.93
CA LYS A 2 -7.96 -68.87 5.14
C LYS A 2 -8.53 -67.70 4.30
N LEU A 3 -9.75 -67.81 3.77
CA LEU A 3 -10.42 -66.74 2.94
C LEU A 3 -10.74 -65.52 3.78
N LEU A 4 -11.21 -65.69 5.04
CA LEU A 4 -11.53 -64.61 5.95
C LEU A 4 -10.31 -63.81 6.36
N SER A 5 -9.16 -64.46 6.48
CA SER A 5 -7.86 -63.83 6.79
C SER A 5 -7.39 -62.90 5.65
N TYR A 6 -7.57 -63.28 4.39
CA TYR A 6 -7.22 -62.42 3.23
C TYR A 6 -8.12 -61.21 3.09
N ILE A 7 -9.42 -61.32 3.38
CA ILE A 7 -10.37 -60.20 3.32
C ILE A 7 -10.00 -59.18 4.43
N LEU A 8 -9.67 -59.65 5.64
CA LEU A 8 -9.30 -58.75 6.74
C LEU A 8 -7.95 -58.03 6.50
N THR A 9 -6.99 -58.70 5.84
CA THR A 9 -5.72 -58.08 5.50
C THR A 9 -5.88 -57.07 4.37
N PHE A 10 -6.74 -57.33 3.39
CA PHE A 10 -7.01 -56.40 2.27
C PHE A 10 -7.78 -55.15 2.73
N SER A 11 -8.68 -55.28 3.69
CA SER A 11 -9.44 -54.15 4.24
C SER A 11 -8.59 -53.19 5.07
N ALA A 12 -7.47 -53.62 5.61
CA ALA A 12 -6.56 -52.76 6.39
C ALA A 12 -5.73 -51.80 5.55
N PHE A 13 -5.64 -52.00 4.23
CA PHE A 13 -4.85 -51.15 3.32
C PHE A 13 -5.59 -49.90 2.82
N PHE A 14 -6.89 -49.75 3.09
CA PHE A 14 -7.68 -48.68 2.45
C PHE A 14 -8.01 -47.46 3.31
N ILE A 15 -7.51 -47.33 4.55
CA ILE A 15 -7.93 -46.22 5.42
C ILE A 15 -6.73 -45.50 6.06
N GLY A 16 -5.62 -45.40 5.37
CA GLY A 16 -4.50 -44.59 5.85
C GLY A 16 -4.51 -43.19 5.22
N ARG A 17 -5.30 -42.25 5.72
CA ARG A 17 -5.00 -40.85 5.51
C ARG A 17 -3.83 -40.49 6.44
N SER A 18 -2.66 -40.28 5.86
CA SER A 18 -1.51 -39.80 6.65
C SER A 18 -1.66 -38.31 6.86
N GLN A 19 -2.13 -37.91 8.02
CA GLN A 19 -2.05 -36.53 8.50
C GLN A 19 -0.93 -36.44 9.53
N VAL A 20 -0.17 -35.36 9.49
CA VAL A 20 0.90 -35.09 10.46
C VAL A 20 0.49 -33.93 11.33
N GLY A 21 0.31 -34.18 12.62
CA GLY A 21 0.06 -33.16 13.62
C GLY A 21 1.22 -33.01 14.60
N VAL A 22 1.55 -31.80 14.93
CA VAL A 22 2.47 -31.48 16.03
C VAL A 22 1.69 -30.77 17.10
N ASN A 23 1.69 -31.28 18.32
CA ASN A 23 0.90 -30.81 19.45
C ASN A 23 -0.62 -30.82 19.23
N THR A 24 -1.15 -31.59 18.30
CA THR A 24 -2.57 -31.77 18.10
C THR A 24 -2.90 -33.24 17.84
N SER A 25 -4.01 -33.69 18.39
CA SER A 25 -4.63 -34.99 18.11
C SER A 25 -5.94 -34.84 17.33
N GLN A 26 -6.37 -33.59 17.08
CA GLN A 26 -7.54 -33.25 16.29
C GLN A 26 -7.13 -32.32 15.17
N PHE A 27 -7.41 -32.74 13.95
CA PHE A 27 -7.06 -32.00 12.75
C PHE A 27 -8.25 -31.17 12.28
N SER A 28 -7.94 -29.98 11.78
CA SER A 28 -8.92 -29.17 11.05
C SER A 28 -9.28 -29.88 9.73
N ASP A 29 -10.53 -29.74 9.30
CA ASP A 29 -11.01 -30.37 8.06
C ASP A 29 -10.20 -29.92 6.85
N GLY A 30 -9.71 -30.88 6.06
CA GLY A 30 -8.94 -30.63 4.85
C GLY A 30 -7.46 -30.36 5.05
N VAL A 31 -6.93 -30.42 6.26
CA VAL A 31 -5.51 -30.16 6.57
C VAL A 31 -4.72 -31.47 6.57
N ALA A 32 -3.61 -31.50 5.83
CA ALA A 32 -2.66 -32.63 5.82
C ALA A 32 -1.55 -32.50 6.86
N PHE A 33 -1.19 -31.27 7.22
CA PHE A 33 -0.20 -30.95 8.24
C PHE A 33 -0.72 -29.81 9.14
N GLU A 34 -0.74 -30.02 10.44
CA GLU A 34 -1.18 -29.01 11.40
C GLU A 34 -0.23 -28.94 12.59
N VAL A 35 0.15 -27.71 12.94
CA VAL A 35 0.95 -27.41 14.14
C VAL A 35 0.12 -26.51 15.05
N THR A 36 -0.17 -27.00 16.24
CA THR A 36 -0.89 -26.22 17.26
C THR A 36 0.08 -25.85 18.38
N GLY A 37 0.27 -24.55 18.60
CA GLY A 37 1.12 -24.01 19.66
C GLY A 37 0.30 -23.31 20.74
N ASN A 38 0.94 -22.99 21.84
CA ASN A 38 0.37 -22.25 22.98
C ASN A 38 0.55 -20.72 22.85
N GLY A 39 0.94 -20.24 21.66
CA GLY A 39 1.21 -18.82 21.39
C GLY A 39 2.64 -18.37 21.65
N ALA A 40 3.50 -19.29 22.17
CA ALA A 40 4.94 -19.01 22.40
C ALA A 40 5.87 -19.86 21.52
N GLU A 41 5.31 -20.70 20.65
CA GLU A 41 6.03 -21.63 19.78
C GLU A 41 5.90 -21.17 18.33
N GLY A 42 6.92 -21.48 17.52
CA GLY A 42 6.96 -21.16 16.11
C GLY A 42 7.45 -22.34 15.27
N VAL A 43 7.23 -22.26 13.96
CA VAL A 43 7.77 -23.22 12.98
C VAL A 43 8.98 -22.60 12.33
N ILE A 44 10.12 -23.31 12.34
CA ILE A 44 11.30 -22.92 11.58
C ILE A 44 11.30 -23.72 10.28
N LEU A 45 11.21 -23.02 9.16
CA LEU A 45 11.33 -23.61 7.85
C LEU A 45 12.80 -23.84 7.48
N THR A 46 13.03 -24.67 6.49
CA THR A 46 14.36 -24.89 5.90
C THR A 46 14.98 -23.55 5.51
N ARG A 47 16.30 -23.43 5.74
CA ARG A 47 17.09 -22.25 5.38
C ARG A 47 18.04 -22.62 4.26
N SER A 48 18.01 -21.85 3.17
CA SER A 48 18.77 -22.12 1.96
C SER A 48 19.53 -20.87 1.54
N ASN A 49 20.76 -21.02 1.04
CA ASN A 49 21.50 -19.91 0.44
C ASN A 49 21.23 -19.91 -1.08
N ILE A 50 20.20 -19.19 -1.51
CA ILE A 50 19.80 -19.12 -2.92
C ILE A 50 20.61 -18.02 -3.59
N GLU A 51 21.57 -18.41 -4.41
CA GLU A 51 22.50 -17.50 -5.10
C GLU A 51 21.92 -16.98 -6.42
N ASP A 52 20.96 -17.71 -7.00
CA ASP A 52 20.28 -17.36 -8.24
C ASP A 52 18.79 -17.69 -8.07
N LEU A 53 17.95 -16.69 -8.27
CA LEU A 53 16.50 -16.85 -8.10
C LEU A 53 15.84 -17.63 -9.25
N ASP A 54 16.50 -17.76 -10.38
CA ASP A 54 15.97 -18.44 -11.58
C ASP A 54 16.41 -19.90 -11.67
N THR A 55 16.94 -20.46 -10.57
CA THR A 55 17.33 -21.86 -10.46
C THR A 55 16.80 -22.49 -9.19
N GLU A 56 16.55 -23.80 -9.22
CA GLU A 56 16.13 -24.57 -8.04
C GLU A 56 17.26 -24.70 -7.00
N PHE A 57 18.53 -24.56 -7.42
CA PHE A 57 19.69 -24.68 -6.52
C PHE A 57 19.62 -23.66 -5.38
N PRO A 58 19.95 -24.02 -4.12
CA PRO A 58 20.64 -25.26 -3.67
C PRO A 58 19.70 -26.43 -3.33
N LEU A 59 18.42 -26.36 -3.63
CA LEU A 59 17.51 -27.48 -3.46
C LEU A 59 17.69 -28.50 -4.61
N PRO A 60 17.22 -29.75 -4.46
CA PRO A 60 17.23 -30.72 -5.54
C PRO A 60 16.46 -30.26 -6.76
N VAL A 61 16.88 -30.72 -7.95
CA VAL A 61 16.14 -30.51 -9.19
C VAL A 61 14.76 -31.19 -9.11
N GLY A 62 13.71 -30.51 -9.60
CA GLY A 62 12.34 -31.02 -9.60
C GLY A 62 11.61 -30.76 -8.29
N ILE A 63 11.89 -29.65 -7.63
CA ILE A 63 11.08 -29.21 -6.49
C ILE A 63 9.67 -28.85 -6.95
N GLU A 64 8.69 -29.12 -6.10
CA GLU A 64 7.29 -28.86 -6.40
C GLU A 64 6.94 -27.37 -6.32
N ASP A 65 5.99 -26.94 -7.14
CA ASP A 65 5.41 -25.60 -7.08
C ASP A 65 4.90 -25.29 -5.67
N GLY A 66 5.20 -24.07 -5.19
CA GLY A 66 4.84 -23.66 -3.83
C GLY A 66 5.80 -24.15 -2.74
N THR A 67 6.91 -24.83 -3.07
CA THR A 67 7.95 -25.18 -2.09
C THR A 67 8.46 -23.93 -1.38
N LEU A 68 8.35 -23.89 -0.05
CA LEU A 68 8.65 -22.72 0.79
C LEU A 68 9.96 -22.92 1.57
N THR A 69 10.86 -21.94 1.53
CA THR A 69 12.10 -21.92 2.31
C THR A 69 12.46 -20.50 2.75
N PHE A 70 13.43 -20.37 3.66
CA PHE A 70 13.97 -19.06 4.04
C PHE A 70 15.31 -18.84 3.32
N ASN A 71 15.35 -17.88 2.40
CA ASN A 71 16.59 -17.48 1.73
C ASN A 71 17.50 -16.72 2.70
N THR A 72 18.74 -17.19 2.84
CA THR A 72 19.77 -16.56 3.69
C THR A 72 20.74 -15.68 2.91
N ASN A 73 20.63 -15.63 1.58
CA ASN A 73 21.51 -14.85 0.72
C ASN A 73 21.09 -13.37 0.72
N THR A 74 21.99 -12.49 1.14
CA THR A 74 21.73 -11.05 1.18
C THR A 74 21.86 -10.37 -0.17
N THR A 75 22.50 -11.01 -1.15
CA THR A 75 22.65 -10.46 -2.51
C THR A 75 21.40 -10.65 -3.33
N THR A 76 20.75 -11.82 -3.24
CA THR A 76 19.49 -12.12 -3.92
C THR A 76 18.27 -11.71 -3.10
N GLY A 77 18.47 -11.39 -1.80
CA GLY A 77 17.45 -10.93 -0.87
C GLY A 77 17.20 -11.90 0.28
N LEU A 78 17.18 -11.36 1.50
CA LEU A 78 16.91 -12.13 2.72
C LEU A 78 15.42 -12.24 2.96
N GLY A 79 14.88 -13.45 3.15
CA GLY A 79 13.47 -13.61 3.48
C GLY A 79 12.87 -14.95 3.11
N TYR A 80 11.59 -15.12 3.41
CA TYR A 80 10.85 -16.29 2.96
C TYR A 80 10.57 -16.20 1.47
N VAL A 81 10.85 -17.31 0.76
CA VAL A 81 10.65 -17.46 -0.68
C VAL A 81 9.91 -18.76 -0.97
N TRP A 82 9.16 -18.75 -2.05
CA TRP A 82 8.48 -19.93 -2.58
C TRP A 82 8.83 -20.11 -4.05
N TRP A 83 8.91 -21.37 -4.49
CA TRP A 83 9.20 -21.72 -5.87
C TRP A 83 7.94 -21.60 -6.73
N ASP A 84 7.99 -20.81 -7.79
CA ASP A 84 6.97 -20.69 -8.82
C ASP A 84 7.41 -21.54 -10.02
N GLU A 85 6.93 -22.77 -10.11
CA GLU A 85 7.31 -23.71 -11.18
C GLU A 85 6.94 -23.19 -12.58
N PRO A 86 5.74 -22.61 -12.82
CA PRO A 86 5.41 -22.03 -14.11
C PRO A 86 6.34 -20.90 -14.56
N ALA A 87 6.87 -20.13 -13.64
CA ALA A 87 7.79 -19.03 -13.92
C ALA A 87 9.26 -19.43 -13.83
N HIS A 88 9.56 -20.62 -13.32
CA HIS A 88 10.92 -21.13 -13.04
C HIS A 88 11.73 -20.15 -12.20
N THR A 89 11.16 -19.62 -11.11
CA THR A 89 11.84 -18.63 -10.27
C THR A 89 11.37 -18.69 -8.82
N TRP A 90 12.27 -18.33 -7.89
CA TRP A 90 11.96 -18.09 -6.51
C TRP A 90 11.28 -16.73 -6.34
N LYS A 91 10.12 -16.72 -5.74
CA LYS A 91 9.37 -15.50 -5.41
C LYS A 91 9.40 -15.24 -3.91
N PHE A 92 9.66 -14.02 -3.52
CA PHE A 92 9.58 -13.64 -2.11
C PHE A 92 8.13 -13.63 -1.64
N VAL A 93 7.93 -14.16 -0.44
CA VAL A 93 6.72 -13.87 0.33
C VAL A 93 6.87 -12.42 0.78
N ASP A 94 6.19 -11.51 0.12
CA ASP A 94 6.35 -10.08 0.34
C ASP A 94 5.94 -9.71 1.78
N PRO A 95 6.89 -9.27 2.63
CA PRO A 95 6.58 -8.90 4.01
C PRO A 95 5.76 -7.61 4.12
N PHE A 96 5.61 -6.90 2.99
CA PHE A 96 4.94 -5.60 2.95
C PHE A 96 3.48 -5.67 2.49
N ILE A 97 3.00 -6.83 2.00
CA ILE A 97 1.58 -6.99 1.64
C ILE A 97 0.70 -6.68 2.86
N GLY A 98 -0.27 -5.79 2.67
CA GLY A 98 -1.15 -5.33 3.74
C GLY A 98 -0.55 -4.29 4.68
N LYS A 99 0.75 -3.90 4.50
CA LYS A 99 1.34 -2.80 5.25
C LYS A 99 0.76 -1.48 4.78
N LYS A 100 0.31 -0.67 5.71
CA LYS A 100 -0.46 0.54 5.46
C LYS A 100 -0.08 1.66 6.40
N GLU A 101 -0.33 2.88 5.95
CA GLU A 101 -0.25 4.09 6.75
C GLU A 101 -1.43 5.02 6.43
N LEU A 102 -1.82 5.78 7.41
CA LEU A 102 -2.80 6.86 7.30
C LEU A 102 -2.15 8.15 7.79
N TYR A 103 -2.12 9.12 6.90
CA TYR A 103 -1.65 10.47 7.20
C TYR A 103 -2.87 11.39 7.29
N GLY A 104 -2.94 12.16 8.35
CA GLY A 104 -3.94 13.20 8.54
C GLY A 104 -3.41 14.57 8.15
N ASN A 105 -4.28 15.57 8.18
CA ASN A 105 -3.89 16.96 7.99
C ASN A 105 -2.88 17.36 9.08
N PRO A 106 -1.65 17.72 8.73
CA PRO A 106 -0.57 17.93 9.69
C PRO A 106 -0.73 19.17 10.57
N VAL A 107 -1.55 20.10 10.16
CA VAL A 107 -1.73 21.39 10.86
C VAL A 107 -3.11 21.96 10.50
N ALA A 108 -3.89 22.32 11.50
CA ALA A 108 -4.88 23.37 11.33
C ALA A 108 -4.11 24.56 10.78
N ASP A 109 -4.36 25.01 9.61
CA ASP A 109 -4.11 26.37 9.12
C ASP A 109 -3.82 26.46 7.63
N ASN A 110 -4.20 27.57 7.05
CA ASN A 110 -3.70 28.34 5.90
C ASN A 110 -2.20 28.16 5.56
N MET A 111 -1.44 27.34 6.31
CA MET A 111 -0.04 27.00 6.01
C MET A 111 0.12 26.04 4.83
N ALA A 112 -0.95 25.44 4.34
CA ALA A 112 -0.90 24.64 3.12
C ALA A 112 -0.48 25.48 1.91
N GLY A 113 -0.72 26.79 1.95
CA GLY A 113 -0.60 27.67 0.79
C GLY A 113 -1.85 27.61 -0.09
N ASP A 114 -1.88 28.44 -1.10
CA ASP A 114 -2.99 28.50 -2.04
C ASP A 114 -3.00 27.26 -2.97
N LEU A 115 -4.05 26.48 -2.88
CA LEU A 115 -4.27 25.28 -3.70
C LEU A 115 -4.87 25.62 -5.08
N ASN A 116 -5.36 26.85 -5.26
CA ASN A 116 -6.01 27.35 -6.49
C ASN A 116 -5.04 28.16 -7.36
N GLN A 117 -3.80 27.68 -7.51
CA GLN A 117 -2.79 28.38 -8.27
C GLN A 117 -2.83 28.00 -9.77
N ASP A 118 -2.75 29.04 -10.63
CA ASP A 118 -2.53 28.87 -12.07
C ASP A 118 -1.03 28.74 -12.35
N VAL A 119 -0.47 27.56 -12.02
CA VAL A 119 0.95 27.26 -12.23
C VAL A 119 1.10 25.93 -12.95
N SER A 120 1.93 25.91 -13.99
CA SER A 120 2.11 24.72 -14.84
C SER A 120 2.67 23.49 -14.12
N ALA A 121 3.37 23.67 -12.99
CA ALA A 121 3.93 22.60 -12.18
C ALA A 121 2.99 22.09 -11.09
N GLY A 122 1.84 22.76 -10.88
CA GLY A 122 0.95 22.52 -9.76
C GLY A 122 1.53 22.93 -8.41
N PHE A 123 0.69 23.01 -7.41
CA PHE A 123 1.09 23.24 -6.03
C PHE A 123 1.10 21.93 -5.25
N LYS A 124 2.23 21.54 -4.66
CA LYS A 124 2.32 20.33 -3.85
C LYS A 124 1.65 20.52 -2.49
N ILE A 125 0.64 19.73 -2.22
CA ILE A 125 -0.17 19.76 -1.01
C ILE A 125 0.61 19.12 0.14
N PRO A 126 0.80 19.77 1.30
CA PRO A 126 1.50 19.22 2.45
C PRO A 126 0.57 18.30 3.28
N ILE A 127 0.16 17.16 2.72
CA ILE A 127 -0.79 16.22 3.35
C ILE A 127 -0.09 15.21 4.29
N PHE A 128 1.21 14.96 4.13
CA PHE A 128 1.92 13.98 4.94
C PHE A 128 2.35 14.60 6.27
N GLY A 129 1.47 14.55 7.26
CA GLY A 129 1.77 14.89 8.65
C GLY A 129 2.38 13.74 9.44
N ASN A 130 2.21 13.76 10.76
CA ASN A 130 2.49 12.58 11.56
C ASN A 130 1.46 11.50 11.17
N PRO A 131 1.88 10.24 10.96
CA PRO A 131 0.93 9.18 10.66
C PRO A 131 -0.01 8.98 11.85
N GLU A 132 -1.31 8.97 11.59
CA GLU A 132 -2.33 8.63 12.58
C GLU A 132 -2.34 7.13 12.86
N PHE A 133 -1.94 6.36 11.86
CA PHE A 133 -1.80 4.92 11.94
C PHE A 133 -0.60 4.46 11.11
N GLU A 134 0.31 3.71 11.74
CA GLU A 134 1.52 3.19 11.12
C GLU A 134 1.68 1.69 11.42
N ASN A 135 1.81 0.88 10.38
CA ASN A 135 2.27 -0.51 10.49
C ASN A 135 3.14 -0.93 9.31
N SER A 136 3.87 0.00 8.76
CA SER A 136 4.57 -0.14 7.48
C SER A 136 5.94 -0.79 7.56
N ASN A 137 6.58 -0.86 8.74
CA ASN A 137 7.96 -1.32 8.90
C ASN A 137 8.95 -0.61 7.95
N ASN A 138 8.88 0.72 7.87
CA ASN A 138 9.66 1.58 6.98
C ASN A 138 9.38 1.39 5.47
N LEU A 139 8.23 0.84 5.11
CA LEU A 139 7.81 0.78 3.71
C LEU A 139 7.60 2.17 3.11
N TYR A 140 7.17 3.13 3.93
CA TYR A 140 6.90 4.50 3.55
C TYR A 140 7.81 5.45 4.33
N GLU A 141 8.28 6.50 3.66
CA GLU A 141 9.19 7.48 4.25
C GLU A 141 8.88 8.88 3.74
N MET A 142 8.62 9.82 4.64
CA MET A 142 8.49 11.24 4.27
C MET A 142 9.87 11.82 3.93
N VAL A 143 10.03 12.30 2.69
CA VAL A 143 11.33 12.76 2.16
C VAL A 143 11.33 14.23 1.78
N GLY A 144 12.44 14.93 2.06
CA GLY A 144 12.63 16.34 1.70
C GLY A 144 13.72 17.01 2.53
N ALA A 145 14.25 18.12 2.02
CA ALA A 145 15.32 18.87 2.64
C ALA A 145 14.90 19.61 3.93
N SER A 146 13.62 19.92 4.07
CA SER A 146 13.03 20.59 5.23
C SER A 146 11.82 19.84 5.77
N ALA A 147 11.35 20.22 6.95
CA ALA A 147 10.12 19.67 7.52
C ALA A 147 8.90 19.94 6.62
N VAL A 148 8.84 21.10 5.98
CA VAL A 148 7.77 21.48 5.06
C VAL A 148 7.80 20.62 3.80
N GLU A 149 8.98 20.39 3.23
CA GLU A 149 9.13 19.55 2.05
C GLU A 149 8.81 18.09 2.32
N ARG A 150 9.15 17.57 3.50
CA ARG A 150 8.78 16.20 3.90
C ARG A 150 7.27 15.98 3.98
N ARG A 151 6.50 17.01 4.33
CA ARG A 151 5.04 16.93 4.35
C ARG A 151 4.39 16.86 2.97
N LYS A 152 5.15 17.09 1.91
CA LYS A 152 4.70 17.09 0.52
C LYS A 152 5.08 15.85 -0.27
N ASN A 153 5.98 15.00 0.28
CA ASN A 153 6.59 13.92 -0.48
C ASN A 153 6.71 12.65 0.36
N LEU A 154 6.14 11.55 -0.15
CA LEU A 154 6.17 10.23 0.45
C LEU A 154 6.88 9.23 -0.47
N ARG A 155 8.02 8.68 -0.05
CA ARG A 155 8.74 7.65 -0.78
C ARG A 155 8.17 6.28 -0.44
N VAL A 156 8.06 5.40 -1.45
CA VAL A 156 7.82 3.97 -1.25
C VAL A 156 9.15 3.21 -1.33
N ASN A 157 9.40 2.31 -0.40
CA ASN A 157 10.66 1.57 -0.27
C ASN A 157 10.54 0.10 -0.74
N ALA A 158 9.50 -0.22 -1.51
CA ALA A 158 9.38 -1.50 -2.19
C ALA A 158 8.55 -1.34 -3.47
N LYS A 159 8.91 -2.12 -4.49
CA LYS A 159 8.09 -2.26 -5.70
C LYS A 159 6.78 -2.97 -5.39
N GLY A 160 5.70 -2.60 -6.09
CA GLY A 160 4.42 -3.31 -6.02
C GLY A 160 3.23 -2.47 -6.44
N ARG A 161 2.04 -3.03 -6.19
CA ARG A 161 0.77 -2.35 -6.39
C ARG A 161 0.27 -1.78 -5.07
N TYR A 162 -0.14 -0.53 -5.14
CA TYR A 162 -0.58 0.24 -3.99
C TYR A 162 -1.99 0.76 -4.21
N ARG A 163 -2.85 0.59 -3.22
CA ARG A 163 -4.14 1.29 -3.17
C ARG A 163 -3.95 2.55 -2.34
N ILE A 164 -4.32 3.67 -2.94
CA ILE A 164 -4.26 4.99 -2.33
C ILE A 164 -5.67 5.53 -2.24
N ALA A 165 -6.07 6.01 -1.06
CA ALA A 165 -7.34 6.72 -0.87
C ALA A 165 -7.04 8.11 -0.30
N VAL A 166 -7.60 9.12 -0.92
CA VAL A 166 -7.41 10.52 -0.56
C VAL A 166 -8.75 11.12 -0.21
N THR A 167 -8.78 11.90 0.86
CA THR A 167 -9.89 12.79 1.19
C THR A 167 -9.30 14.15 1.57
N LEU A 168 -9.79 15.22 0.97
CA LEU A 168 -9.39 16.59 1.30
C LEU A 168 -10.65 17.38 1.64
N GLY A 169 -10.65 18.02 2.80
CA GLY A 169 -11.55 19.12 3.14
C GLY A 169 -10.91 20.41 2.66
N LEU A 170 -11.66 21.22 1.95
CA LEU A 170 -11.20 22.45 1.33
C LEU A 170 -12.04 23.63 1.83
N GLU A 171 -11.44 24.80 1.81
CA GLU A 171 -12.06 26.06 2.18
C GLU A 171 -11.55 27.13 1.24
N ALA A 172 -12.44 27.93 0.68
CA ALA A 172 -12.11 29.07 -0.15
C ALA A 172 -12.11 30.36 0.67
N GLN A 173 -11.30 31.33 0.27
CA GLN A 173 -11.33 32.66 0.85
C GLN A 173 -12.63 33.35 0.44
N GLU A 174 -13.34 33.90 1.42
CA GLU A 174 -14.47 34.81 1.17
C GLU A 174 -13.96 36.04 0.41
N ASP A 175 -14.64 36.37 -0.69
CA ASP A 175 -14.47 37.64 -1.41
C ASP A 175 -15.85 38.25 -1.62
N ASP A 176 -16.14 39.38 -0.95
CA ASP A 176 -17.43 40.07 -0.94
C ASP A 176 -17.93 40.51 -2.34
N ASP A 177 -17.05 40.48 -3.34
CA ASP A 177 -17.31 41.07 -4.67
C ASP A 177 -17.35 40.02 -5.82
N SER A 178 -16.97 38.75 -5.59
CA SER A 178 -16.95 37.74 -6.66
C SER A 178 -18.10 36.73 -6.48
N ILE A 179 -18.72 36.38 -7.59
CA ILE A 179 -19.73 35.30 -7.69
C ILE A 179 -19.12 34.07 -8.38
N ASP A 180 -17.80 33.96 -8.36
CA ASP A 180 -17.08 32.93 -9.07
C ASP A 180 -16.96 31.70 -8.20
N ASP A 181 -17.45 30.57 -8.70
CA ASP A 181 -17.24 29.26 -8.11
C ASP A 181 -15.76 28.89 -8.13
N ASN A 182 -15.23 28.45 -6.99
CA ASN A 182 -13.85 27.99 -6.89
C ASN A 182 -13.79 26.48 -7.02
N LEU A 183 -12.95 26.01 -7.93
CA LEU A 183 -12.72 24.60 -8.22
C LEU A 183 -11.22 24.32 -8.26
N VAL A 184 -10.77 23.28 -7.59
CA VAL A 184 -9.40 22.81 -7.69
C VAL A 184 -9.34 21.43 -8.33
N GLU A 185 -8.37 21.23 -9.19
CA GLU A 185 -8.03 19.93 -9.77
C GLU A 185 -6.89 19.31 -8.95
N ILE A 186 -7.06 18.07 -8.54
CA ILE A 186 -6.10 17.33 -7.73
C ILE A 186 -5.57 16.13 -8.52
N LYS A 187 -4.25 15.94 -8.51
CA LYS A 187 -3.57 14.80 -9.16
C LYS A 187 -2.58 14.14 -8.20
N ILE A 188 -2.43 12.83 -8.36
CA ILE A 188 -1.25 12.15 -7.80
C ILE A 188 -0.07 12.38 -8.74
N GLN A 189 1.00 12.92 -8.23
CA GLN A 189 2.29 13.02 -8.90
C GLN A 189 3.20 11.91 -8.41
N VAL A 190 3.79 11.17 -9.33
CA VAL A 190 4.85 10.21 -9.04
C VAL A 190 6.16 10.73 -9.61
N THR A 191 7.17 10.88 -8.78
CA THR A 191 8.53 11.17 -9.20
C THR A 191 9.36 9.89 -9.05
N SER A 192 9.81 9.33 -10.17
CA SER A 192 10.64 8.12 -10.16
C SER A 192 11.98 8.35 -9.47
N ASN A 193 12.66 7.28 -9.11
CA ASN A 193 14.03 7.33 -8.57
C ASN A 193 15.04 7.98 -9.53
N LEU A 194 14.71 8.08 -10.83
CA LEU A 194 15.49 8.81 -11.84
C LEU A 194 15.07 10.27 -12.00
N GLY A 195 14.12 10.76 -11.20
CA GLY A 195 13.62 12.14 -11.24
C GLY A 195 12.61 12.41 -12.36
N VAL A 196 12.09 11.37 -13.03
CA VAL A 196 11.03 11.52 -14.05
C VAL A 196 9.69 11.71 -13.34
N ILE A 197 8.97 12.76 -13.73
CA ILE A 197 7.65 13.08 -13.18
C ILE A 197 6.56 12.50 -14.09
N SER A 198 5.58 11.86 -13.49
CA SER A 198 4.37 11.36 -14.15
C SER A 198 3.14 11.63 -13.27
N TYR A 199 1.97 11.59 -13.89
CA TYR A 199 0.67 11.81 -13.25
C TYR A 199 -0.23 10.61 -13.56
N PRO A 200 -0.01 9.47 -12.87
CA PRO A 200 -0.88 8.31 -13.04
C PRO A 200 -2.24 8.55 -12.38
N GLY A 201 -3.27 7.95 -12.94
CA GLY A 201 -4.64 8.10 -12.47
C GLY A 201 -5.43 9.17 -13.23
N ALA A 202 -6.65 9.41 -12.79
CA ALA A 202 -7.54 10.41 -13.36
C ALA A 202 -7.36 11.76 -12.66
N ASP A 203 -7.65 12.84 -13.40
CA ASP A 203 -7.77 14.16 -12.81
C ASP A 203 -9.03 14.19 -11.93
N GLN A 204 -8.86 14.63 -10.69
CA GLN A 204 -9.93 14.72 -9.70
C GLN A 204 -10.28 16.18 -9.46
N HIS A 205 -11.56 16.49 -9.43
CA HIS A 205 -12.03 17.84 -9.18
C HIS A 205 -12.70 17.91 -7.80
N SER A 206 -12.51 19.03 -7.10
CA SER A 206 -13.26 19.31 -5.88
C SER A 206 -14.74 19.53 -6.20
N SER A 207 -15.58 19.49 -5.16
CA SER A 207 -16.88 20.16 -5.23
C SER A 207 -16.68 21.67 -5.44
N GLU A 208 -17.66 22.31 -6.02
CA GLU A 208 -17.71 23.76 -6.10
C GLU A 208 -17.70 24.35 -4.68
N MET A 209 -16.91 25.40 -4.51
CA MET A 209 -16.91 26.24 -3.31
C MET A 209 -17.51 27.57 -3.75
N GLU A 210 -18.83 27.72 -3.47
CA GLU A 210 -19.58 28.90 -3.81
C GLU A 210 -19.31 30.02 -2.79
N ASP A 211 -19.07 31.23 -3.25
CA ASP A 211 -19.11 32.40 -2.40
C ASP A 211 -20.58 32.68 -2.02
N ASN A 212 -20.93 32.19 -0.85
CA ASN A 212 -22.27 32.41 -0.33
C ASN A 212 -22.31 33.70 0.49
N ARG A 213 -22.75 34.80 -0.16
CA ARG A 213 -22.89 36.15 0.41
C ARG A 213 -23.60 36.25 1.77
N THR A 214 -23.95 35.13 2.39
CA THR A 214 -24.68 35.08 3.67
C THR A 214 -23.80 34.71 4.86
N GLY A 215 -22.47 34.60 4.69
CA GLY A 215 -21.52 34.30 5.79
C GLY A 215 -21.57 32.84 6.25
N GLU A 216 -21.95 31.93 5.38
CA GLU A 216 -21.76 30.48 5.55
C GLU A 216 -20.46 30.08 4.84
N ASP A 217 -19.72 29.17 5.46
CA ASP A 217 -18.39 28.74 5.02
C ASP A 217 -18.39 28.18 3.58
N ASP A 218 -17.48 28.65 2.72
CA ASP A 218 -17.27 28.20 1.35
C ASP A 218 -16.46 26.89 1.32
N ASP A 219 -17.07 25.88 1.86
CA ASP A 219 -16.47 24.59 2.06
C ASP A 219 -16.58 23.67 0.84
N GLY A 220 -15.47 23.07 0.45
CA GLY A 220 -15.39 22.05 -0.59
C GLY A 220 -14.80 20.75 -0.11
N ALA A 221 -14.90 19.75 -0.95
CA ALA A 221 -14.26 18.45 -0.70
C ALA A 221 -13.88 17.73 -1.99
N VAL A 222 -12.85 16.90 -1.91
CA VAL A 222 -12.54 15.90 -2.92
C VAL A 222 -12.20 14.57 -2.24
N SER A 223 -12.69 13.47 -2.79
CA SER A 223 -12.36 12.14 -2.29
C SER A 223 -12.26 11.16 -3.46
N PHE A 224 -11.17 10.40 -3.51
CA PHE A 224 -10.95 9.42 -4.56
C PHE A 224 -10.07 8.26 -4.10
N VAL A 225 -10.07 7.19 -4.91
CA VAL A 225 -9.23 6.00 -4.70
C VAL A 225 -8.56 5.64 -6.01
N GLU A 226 -7.25 5.40 -5.97
CA GLU A 226 -6.44 4.94 -7.09
C GLU A 226 -5.67 3.68 -6.74
N ILE A 227 -5.36 2.87 -7.76
CA ILE A 227 -4.44 1.74 -7.65
C ILE A 227 -3.28 1.97 -8.61
N LEU A 228 -2.09 2.13 -8.07
CA LEU A 228 -0.89 2.43 -8.82
C LEU A 228 0.14 1.30 -8.71
N GLU A 229 0.88 1.06 -9.80
CA GLU A 229 2.12 0.30 -9.78
C GLU A 229 3.27 1.27 -9.53
N LEU A 230 4.03 1.02 -8.44
CA LEU A 230 5.14 1.87 -8.03
C LEU A 230 6.41 1.04 -7.94
N GLU A 231 7.52 1.64 -8.32
CA GLU A 231 8.86 1.07 -8.16
C GLU A 231 9.45 1.48 -6.80
N GLU A 232 10.43 0.72 -6.32
CA GLU A 232 11.21 1.09 -5.14
C GLU A 232 11.92 2.43 -5.36
N GLY A 233 11.74 3.35 -4.43
CA GLY A 233 12.31 4.69 -4.49
C GLY A 233 11.41 5.75 -5.14
N ASP A 234 10.26 5.36 -5.70
CA ASP A 234 9.29 6.32 -6.21
C ASP A 234 8.77 7.24 -5.09
N VAL A 235 8.59 8.50 -5.42
CA VAL A 235 8.08 9.53 -4.50
C VAL A 235 6.71 10.01 -4.94
N LEU A 236 5.74 9.83 -4.07
CA LEU A 236 4.36 10.30 -4.23
C LEU A 236 4.22 11.72 -3.71
N SER A 237 3.45 12.53 -4.41
CA SER A 237 2.97 13.85 -3.97
C SER A 237 1.53 14.03 -4.43
N LEU A 238 0.73 14.78 -3.67
CA LEU A 238 -0.50 15.35 -4.19
C LEU A 238 -0.22 16.74 -4.74
N VAL A 239 -0.72 17.04 -5.93
CA VAL A 239 -0.59 18.38 -6.54
C VAL A 239 -1.95 18.92 -6.87
N SER A 240 -2.13 20.22 -6.65
CA SER A 240 -3.34 20.96 -7.01
C SER A 240 -3.07 21.97 -8.10
N TYR A 241 -4.09 22.23 -8.89
CA TYR A 241 -4.13 23.23 -9.94
C TYR A 241 -5.45 23.96 -9.87
N ARG A 242 -5.49 25.19 -10.39
CA ARG A 242 -6.75 25.84 -10.67
C ARG A 242 -7.49 25.08 -11.77
N ALA A 243 -8.71 24.67 -11.53
CA ALA A 243 -9.53 24.07 -12.59
C ALA A 243 -9.93 25.10 -13.64
N ASN A 244 -10.22 24.64 -14.86
CA ASN A 244 -10.77 25.50 -15.90
C ASN A 244 -12.13 26.07 -15.43
N ASN A 245 -12.33 27.37 -15.63
CA ASN A 245 -13.50 28.13 -15.20
C ASN A 245 -13.62 28.30 -13.68
N SER A 246 -12.56 28.06 -12.91
CA SER A 246 -12.51 28.38 -11.49
C SER A 246 -12.28 29.87 -11.27
N GLY A 247 -12.86 30.39 -10.20
CA GLY A 247 -12.55 31.71 -9.64
C GLY A 247 -11.09 31.86 -9.23
N ASN A 248 -10.72 33.05 -8.79
CA ASN A 248 -9.34 33.37 -8.43
C ASN A 248 -9.08 33.37 -6.92
N ASN A 249 -10.06 33.01 -6.11
CA ASN A 249 -9.93 33.06 -4.66
C ASN A 249 -8.90 32.05 -4.17
N ILE A 250 -8.27 32.38 -3.05
CA ILE A 250 -7.35 31.48 -2.40
C ILE A 250 -8.13 30.29 -1.83
N VAL A 251 -7.65 29.08 -2.11
CA VAL A 251 -8.20 27.83 -1.55
C VAL A 251 -7.13 27.16 -0.70
N TRP A 252 -7.50 26.69 0.47
CA TRP A 252 -6.61 25.96 1.39
C TRP A 252 -7.27 24.69 1.95
N LEU A 253 -6.50 23.87 2.68
CA LEU A 253 -7.06 22.75 3.42
C LEU A 253 -7.84 23.29 4.62
N ASN A 254 -9.11 22.91 4.71
CA ASN A 254 -9.98 23.28 5.83
C ASN A 254 -9.46 22.67 7.14
N SER A 255 -9.36 23.47 8.21
CA SER A 255 -8.89 23.02 9.52
C SER A 255 -9.91 22.19 10.28
N ASP A 256 -11.19 22.44 10.04
CA ASP A 256 -12.30 21.81 10.77
C ASP A 256 -12.79 20.52 10.08
N ARG A 257 -12.40 20.31 8.84
CA ARG A 257 -12.68 19.09 8.08
C ARG A 257 -11.43 18.24 7.89
N PRO A 258 -11.46 16.96 8.28
CA PRO A 258 -10.27 16.13 8.20
C PRO A 258 -9.87 15.90 6.74
N SER A 259 -8.62 16.18 6.44
CA SER A 259 -7.96 15.73 5.21
C SER A 259 -7.08 14.52 5.52
N SER A 260 -7.09 13.52 4.65
CA SER A 260 -6.33 12.30 4.87
C SER A 260 -5.77 11.71 3.59
N PHE A 261 -4.64 11.04 3.74
CA PHE A 261 -4.01 10.22 2.70
C PHE A 261 -3.76 8.82 3.28
N TYR A 262 -4.45 7.84 2.75
CA TYR A 262 -4.29 6.44 3.12
C TYR A 262 -3.57 5.69 2.00
N ILE A 263 -2.58 4.89 2.36
CA ILE A 263 -1.84 4.04 1.43
C ILE A 263 -1.68 2.63 1.99
N ILE A 264 -1.86 1.63 1.14
CA ILE A 264 -1.64 0.21 1.47
C ILE A 264 -1.02 -0.51 0.28
N LYS A 265 0.01 -1.31 0.53
CA LYS A 265 0.55 -2.24 -0.46
C LYS A 265 -0.34 -3.47 -0.56
N ILE A 266 -0.79 -3.80 -1.76
CA ILE A 266 -1.74 -4.89 -2.02
C ILE A 266 -1.11 -6.10 -2.72
N ASN A 267 0.04 -5.92 -3.38
CA ASN A 267 0.91 -7.02 -3.86
C ASN A 267 2.31 -6.51 -4.22
#